data_7016bd181e28e98dd9d99750a1f475a5
#
_entry.id   7016bd181e28e98dd9d99750a1f475a5
#
_cell.length_a   1.000
_cell.length_b   1.000
_cell.length_c   1.000
_cell.angle_alpha   90.00
_cell.angle_beta   90.00
_cell.angle_gamma   90.00
#
_symmetry.space_group_name_H-M   'P 1'
#
loop_
_entity.id
_entity.type
_entity.pdbx_description
1 polymer ?
#
loop_
_entity_poly.entity_id
_entity_poly.type
_entity_poly.pdbx_seq_one_letter_code
_entity_poly.pdbx_strand_id
1 'polypeptide(L)'
;MEPFSKKNSVHRFENGSLAADDDWVAIEEPLEIRVVFGDSENRKNRSLSITMRTPGHDHELAAGFLLGEGIIQSDRDILQFEETGSVAEGSDRTNQLCVHLREGLRRLILPPYSGTSIRLPAAAFVAKRLWRP
;
A
#
# COMPACT_ATOMS: atom_id res chain seq x y z
N MET A 1 -21.31 -3.76 11.50
CA MET A 1 -19.97 -4.33 11.28
C MET A 1 -19.11 -3.27 10.63
N GLU A 2 -18.05 -2.89 11.31
CA GLU A 2 -17.11 -1.93 10.75
C GLU A 2 -16.33 -2.62 9.59
N PRO A 3 -16.32 -2.09 8.39
CA PRO A 3 -15.68 -2.74 7.22
C PRO A 3 -14.16 -2.82 7.36
N PHE A 4 -13.58 -2.20 8.36
CA PHE A 4 -12.14 -2.07 8.57
C PHE A 4 -11.63 -2.75 9.83
N SER A 5 -12.50 -3.45 10.54
CA SER A 5 -12.16 -4.17 11.77
C SER A 5 -12.72 -5.59 11.75
N LYS A 6 -12.04 -6.45 12.49
CA LYS A 6 -12.38 -7.85 12.66
C LYS A 6 -12.54 -8.17 14.13
N LYS A 7 -13.60 -8.86 14.48
CA LYS A 7 -13.81 -9.37 15.83
C LYS A 7 -12.87 -10.55 16.09
N ASN A 8 -12.09 -10.46 17.15
CA ASN A 8 -11.17 -11.51 17.58
C ASN A 8 -11.44 -11.88 19.05
N SER A 9 -11.32 -13.16 19.36
CA SER A 9 -11.29 -13.62 20.74
C SER A 9 -9.91 -13.32 21.34
N VAL A 10 -9.89 -12.63 22.44
CA VAL A 10 -8.70 -12.20 23.17
C VAL A 10 -8.74 -12.68 24.62
N HIS A 11 -7.61 -12.69 25.27
CA HIS A 11 -7.53 -12.91 26.70
C HIS A 11 -7.16 -11.60 27.40
N ARG A 12 -8.08 -11.11 28.21
CA ARG A 12 -7.87 -9.90 29.02
C ARG A 12 -7.36 -10.29 30.40
N PHE A 13 -6.26 -9.69 30.80
CA PHE A 13 -5.66 -9.88 32.10
C PHE A 13 -5.96 -8.65 32.97
N GLU A 14 -6.81 -8.81 33.98
CA GLU A 14 -7.17 -7.75 34.91
C GLU A 14 -7.18 -8.30 36.32
N ASN A 15 -6.68 -7.51 37.29
CA ASN A 15 -6.67 -7.84 38.70
C ASN A 15 -6.13 -9.23 39.06
N GLY A 16 -5.08 -9.69 38.31
CA GLY A 16 -4.46 -10.98 38.54
C GLY A 16 -5.24 -12.18 38.00
N SER A 17 -6.29 -11.97 37.24
CA SER A 17 -7.07 -13.02 36.58
C SER A 17 -7.10 -12.87 35.07
N LEU A 18 -7.17 -14.00 34.37
CA LEU A 18 -7.27 -14.08 32.94
C LEU A 18 -8.72 -14.45 32.57
N ALA A 19 -9.34 -13.62 31.73
CA ALA A 19 -10.67 -13.87 31.20
C ALA A 19 -10.70 -13.84 29.69
N ALA A 20 -11.48 -14.71 29.07
CA ALA A 20 -11.76 -14.63 27.64
C ALA A 20 -12.71 -13.46 27.37
N ASP A 21 -12.39 -12.69 26.35
CA ASP A 21 -13.18 -11.54 25.91
C ASP A 21 -13.15 -11.45 24.39
N ASP A 22 -14.01 -10.65 23.82
CA ASP A 22 -14.04 -10.37 22.39
C ASP A 22 -13.66 -8.91 22.15
N ASP A 23 -12.75 -8.67 21.21
CA ASP A 23 -12.33 -7.32 20.86
C ASP A 23 -12.32 -7.11 19.35
N TRP A 24 -12.46 -5.85 18.95
CA TRP A 24 -12.40 -5.43 17.56
C TRP A 24 -11.00 -4.92 17.22
N VAL A 25 -10.37 -5.57 16.25
CA VAL A 25 -9.01 -5.24 15.82
C VAL A 25 -9.06 -4.74 14.39
N ALA A 26 -8.35 -3.65 14.11
CA ALA A 26 -8.21 -3.13 12.76
C ALA A 26 -7.62 -4.19 11.81
N ILE A 27 -8.17 -4.28 10.62
CA ILE A 27 -7.64 -5.14 9.57
C ILE A 27 -6.44 -4.44 8.94
N GLU A 28 -5.32 -5.14 8.79
CA GLU A 28 -4.17 -4.69 8.03
C GLU A 28 -3.84 -5.68 6.93
N GLU A 29 -3.70 -5.17 5.72
CA GLU A 29 -3.33 -5.92 4.53
C GLU A 29 -2.21 -5.21 3.78
N PRO A 30 -1.30 -5.93 3.11
CA PRO A 30 -0.26 -5.31 2.28
C PRO A 30 -0.87 -4.65 1.05
N LEU A 31 -0.33 -3.49 0.67
CA LEU A 31 -0.61 -2.79 -0.57
C LEU A 31 0.70 -2.48 -1.28
N GLU A 32 0.85 -2.93 -2.51
CA GLU A 32 1.93 -2.50 -3.40
C GLU A 32 1.50 -1.26 -4.19
N ILE A 33 2.23 -0.16 -3.99
CA ILE A 33 2.04 1.07 -4.76
C ILE A 33 3.00 1.05 -5.94
N ARG A 34 2.45 1.12 -7.13
CA ARG A 34 3.18 1.16 -8.40
C ARG A 34 2.90 2.47 -9.13
N VAL A 35 3.83 2.91 -9.96
CA VAL A 35 3.63 4.06 -10.84
C VAL A 35 3.83 3.66 -12.28
N VAL A 36 2.98 4.20 -13.14
CA VAL A 36 3.09 4.14 -14.59
C VAL A 36 3.41 5.56 -15.10
N PHE A 37 4.58 5.72 -15.68
CA PHE A 37 5.12 7.00 -16.10
C PHE A 37 5.87 6.91 -17.43
N GLY A 38 6.25 8.04 -18.00
CA GLY A 38 6.93 8.15 -19.30
C GLY A 38 6.03 8.75 -20.36
N ASP A 39 6.54 8.83 -21.57
CA ASP A 39 5.82 9.36 -22.72
C ASP A 39 4.79 8.33 -23.21
N SER A 40 3.81 8.77 -24.01
CA SER A 40 2.71 7.93 -24.51
C SER A 40 3.19 6.66 -25.23
N GLU A 41 4.32 6.73 -25.94
CA GLU A 41 4.89 5.60 -26.66
C GLU A 41 5.84 4.72 -25.82
N ASN A 42 6.26 5.19 -24.65
CA ASN A 42 7.24 4.50 -23.81
C ASN A 42 6.88 4.59 -22.33
N ARG A 43 5.71 4.08 -21.97
CA ARG A 43 5.24 3.99 -20.57
C ARG A 43 6.01 2.90 -19.84
N LYS A 44 6.48 3.24 -18.66
CA LYS A 44 7.17 2.32 -17.73
C LYS A 44 6.31 2.10 -16.50
N ASN A 45 6.27 0.87 -16.03
CA ASN A 45 5.61 0.50 -14.77
C ASN A 45 6.70 0.13 -13.76
N ARG A 46 6.64 0.73 -12.57
CA ARG A 46 7.63 0.49 -11.51
C ARG A 46 6.96 0.40 -10.15
N SER A 47 7.33 -0.63 -9.39
CA SER A 47 6.98 -0.73 -7.98
C SER A 47 7.76 0.29 -7.17
N LEU A 48 7.08 1.06 -6.34
CA LEU A 48 7.69 2.06 -5.45
C LEU A 48 7.76 1.57 -4.02
N SER A 49 6.68 1.04 -3.49
CA SER A 49 6.61 0.64 -2.08
C SER A 49 5.59 -0.47 -1.87
N ILE A 50 5.82 -1.25 -0.82
CA ILE A 50 4.81 -2.13 -0.24
C ILE A 50 4.60 -1.64 1.18
N THR A 51 3.36 -1.33 1.53
CA THR A 51 2.99 -0.85 2.86
C THR A 51 1.86 -1.67 3.43
N MET A 52 1.81 -1.81 4.75
CA MET A 52 0.64 -2.32 5.44
C MET A 52 -0.37 -1.18 5.60
N ARG A 53 -1.64 -1.46 5.36
CA ARG A 53 -2.70 -0.46 5.50
C ARG A 53 -4.00 -1.11 5.92
N THR A 54 -4.86 -0.35 6.55
CA THR A 54 -6.27 -0.69 6.66
C THR A 54 -6.94 -0.38 5.32
N PRO A 55 -7.55 -1.36 4.65
CA PRO A 55 -8.16 -1.17 3.34
C PRO A 55 -9.27 -0.11 3.35
N GLY A 56 -9.52 0.54 2.21
CA GLY A 56 -10.66 1.42 2.00
C GLY A 56 -10.34 2.81 1.47
N HIS A 57 -9.09 3.29 1.64
CA HIS A 57 -8.65 4.62 1.19
C HIS A 57 -7.31 4.52 0.45
N ASP A 58 -7.19 3.55 -0.44
CA ASP A 58 -5.92 3.22 -1.10
C ASP A 58 -5.48 4.32 -2.07
N HIS A 59 -6.44 5.00 -2.73
CA HIS A 59 -6.14 6.12 -3.64
C HIS A 59 -5.55 7.31 -2.89
N GLU A 60 -6.16 7.69 -1.77
CA GLU A 60 -5.69 8.80 -0.93
C GLU A 60 -4.35 8.46 -0.29
N LEU A 61 -4.17 7.22 0.16
CA LEU A 61 -2.90 6.74 0.69
C LEU A 61 -1.79 6.84 -0.34
N ALA A 62 -2.02 6.35 -1.56
CA ALA A 62 -1.05 6.39 -2.64
C ALA A 62 -0.74 7.82 -3.07
N ALA A 63 -1.75 8.68 -3.21
CA ALA A 63 -1.55 10.10 -3.55
C ALA A 63 -0.72 10.82 -2.48
N GLY A 64 -1.03 10.61 -1.19
CA GLY A 64 -0.26 11.16 -0.08
C GLY A 64 1.17 10.67 -0.03
N PHE A 65 1.38 9.38 -0.29
CA PHE A 65 2.73 8.81 -0.41
C PHE A 65 3.53 9.46 -1.54
N LEU A 66 2.96 9.54 -2.74
CA LEU A 66 3.62 10.15 -3.90
C LEU A 66 3.95 11.63 -3.69
N LEU A 67 3.06 12.37 -3.04
CA LEU A 67 3.27 13.77 -2.68
C LEU A 67 4.40 13.91 -1.64
N GLY A 68 4.39 13.07 -0.61
CA GLY A 68 5.40 13.06 0.45
C GLY A 68 6.79 12.72 -0.06
N GLU A 69 6.89 11.81 -1.03
CA GLU A 69 8.14 11.45 -1.72
C GLU A 69 8.56 12.46 -2.80
N GLY A 70 7.78 13.49 -3.05
CA GLY A 70 8.06 14.51 -4.06
C GLY A 70 7.94 14.01 -5.51
N ILE A 71 7.28 12.87 -5.72
CA ILE A 71 7.04 12.30 -7.05
C ILE A 71 5.99 13.08 -7.81
N ILE A 72 4.99 13.58 -7.10
CA ILE A 72 3.97 14.50 -7.62
C ILE A 72 4.00 15.80 -6.82
N GLN A 73 3.45 16.88 -7.39
CA GLN A 73 3.30 18.17 -6.75
C GLN A 73 1.84 18.54 -6.50
N SER A 74 0.94 17.91 -7.24
CA SER A 74 -0.50 18.12 -7.12
C SER A 74 -1.27 16.91 -7.64
N ASP A 75 -2.56 16.89 -7.40
CA ASP A 75 -3.53 15.93 -7.96
C ASP A 75 -3.54 15.89 -9.49
N ARG A 76 -3.22 17.03 -10.14
CA ARG A 76 -3.14 17.14 -11.62
C ARG A 76 -2.02 16.29 -12.23
N ASP A 77 -1.10 15.83 -11.43
CA ASP A 77 -0.02 14.93 -11.86
C ASP A 77 -0.48 13.48 -11.98
N ILE A 78 -1.64 13.15 -11.41
CA ILE A 78 -2.26 11.82 -11.48
C ILE A 78 -3.32 11.82 -12.58
N LEU A 79 -3.20 10.90 -13.52
CA LEU A 79 -4.20 10.70 -14.57
C LEU A 79 -5.27 9.70 -14.15
N GLN A 80 -4.86 8.62 -13.51
CA GLN A 80 -5.72 7.50 -13.21
C GLN A 80 -5.14 6.63 -12.11
N PHE A 81 -6.02 6.04 -11.31
CA PHE A 81 -5.72 4.90 -10.44
C PHE A 81 -6.26 3.62 -11.07
N GLU A 82 -5.48 2.56 -11.02
CA GLU A 82 -5.84 1.24 -11.53
C GLU A 82 -5.53 0.20 -10.46
N GLU A 83 -6.58 -0.45 -9.96
CA GLU A 83 -6.45 -1.54 -9.01
C GLU A 83 -6.10 -2.83 -9.76
N THR A 84 -4.99 -3.45 -9.39
CA THR A 84 -4.45 -4.64 -10.03
C THR A 84 -3.98 -5.65 -8.98
N GLY A 85 -3.50 -6.81 -9.45
CA GLY A 85 -2.98 -7.84 -8.56
C GLY A 85 -4.02 -8.89 -8.15
N SER A 86 -3.59 -9.79 -7.29
CA SER A 86 -4.43 -10.87 -6.79
C SER A 86 -5.32 -10.37 -5.66
N VAL A 87 -6.51 -10.94 -5.60
CA VAL A 87 -7.38 -10.78 -4.44
C VAL A 87 -6.83 -11.69 -3.34
N ALA A 88 -6.58 -11.15 -2.17
CA ALA A 88 -6.14 -11.94 -1.03
C ALA A 88 -7.24 -12.93 -0.61
N GLU A 89 -6.85 -14.11 -0.14
CA GLU A 89 -7.80 -15.12 0.31
C GLU A 89 -8.67 -14.58 1.45
N GLY A 90 -9.98 -14.56 1.24
CA GLY A 90 -10.94 -13.98 2.19
C GLY A 90 -11.14 -12.46 2.09
N SER A 91 -10.51 -11.79 1.11
CA SER A 91 -10.71 -10.38 0.77
C SER A 91 -11.36 -10.28 -0.61
N ASP A 92 -12.14 -9.25 -0.83
CA ASP A 92 -12.68 -8.88 -2.14
C ASP A 92 -11.87 -7.73 -2.81
N ARG A 93 -10.70 -7.43 -2.26
CA ARG A 93 -9.86 -6.28 -2.64
C ARG A 93 -8.52 -6.72 -3.19
N THR A 94 -8.05 -5.97 -4.18
CA THR A 94 -6.72 -6.16 -4.75
C THR A 94 -5.63 -5.61 -3.82
N ASN A 95 -4.43 -6.12 -3.98
CA ASN A 95 -3.28 -5.74 -3.17
C ASN A 95 -2.23 -4.91 -3.93
N GLN A 96 -2.57 -4.48 -5.14
CA GLN A 96 -1.74 -3.61 -5.96
C GLN A 96 -2.55 -2.41 -6.46
N LEU A 97 -1.95 -1.24 -6.39
CA LEU A 97 -2.48 -0.01 -6.95
C LEU A 97 -1.46 0.61 -7.89
N CYS A 98 -1.80 0.68 -9.18
CA CYS A 98 -1.02 1.39 -10.19
C CYS A 98 -1.53 2.82 -10.30
N VAL A 99 -0.65 3.79 -10.10
CA VAL A 99 -0.93 5.21 -10.27
C VAL A 99 -0.34 5.67 -11.59
N HIS A 100 -1.19 6.03 -12.53
CA HIS A 100 -0.79 6.55 -13.83
C HIS A 100 -0.50 8.02 -13.72
N LEU A 101 0.73 8.41 -14.02
CA LEU A 101 1.19 9.78 -13.94
C LEU A 101 1.14 10.44 -15.32
N ARG A 102 0.91 11.78 -15.33
CA ARG A 102 0.99 12.57 -16.55
C ARG A 102 2.38 12.52 -17.18
N GLU A 103 2.47 12.82 -18.44
CA GLU A 103 3.75 12.92 -19.16
C GLU A 103 4.64 14.05 -18.60
N GLY A 104 5.93 13.91 -18.78
CA GLY A 104 6.91 14.93 -18.37
C GLY A 104 7.39 14.84 -16.92
N LEU A 105 6.84 13.96 -16.08
CA LEU A 105 7.30 13.75 -14.70
C LEU A 105 8.57 12.87 -14.59
N ARG A 106 9.33 12.75 -15.65
CA ARG A 106 10.55 11.93 -15.73
C ARG A 106 11.59 12.21 -14.65
N ARG A 107 11.62 13.43 -14.14
CA ARG A 107 12.72 13.94 -13.33
C ARG A 107 12.73 13.41 -11.90
N LEU A 108 11.61 12.92 -11.42
CA LEU A 108 11.42 12.56 -10.02
C LEU A 108 11.50 11.04 -9.75
N ILE A 109 11.41 10.22 -10.79
CA ILE A 109 11.37 8.76 -10.64
C ILE A 109 12.71 8.12 -11.05
N LEU A 110 13.64 8.91 -11.54
CA LEU A 110 14.90 8.45 -12.15
C LEU A 110 15.99 8.54 -11.14
N PRO A 111 16.56 8.56 -10.39
CA PRO A 111 17.32 7.94 -9.30
C PRO A 111 17.31 8.80 -8.03
N PRO A 112 17.47 8.21 -6.95
CA PRO A 112 18.50 7.22 -6.60
C PRO A 112 17.97 5.81 -6.36
N TYR A 113 16.84 5.45 -6.96
CA TYR A 113 16.23 4.13 -6.77
C TYR A 113 16.84 3.00 -7.64
N SER A 114 17.97 3.25 -8.28
CA SER A 114 18.78 2.18 -8.86
C SER A 114 19.58 1.48 -7.75
N GLY A 115 18.94 0.60 -7.03
CA GLY A 115 19.65 -0.41 -6.25
C GLY A 115 19.94 -0.12 -4.78
N THR A 116 19.47 0.96 -4.18
CA THR A 116 19.67 1.18 -2.76
C THR A 116 18.35 1.44 -2.06
N SER A 117 17.87 0.42 -1.42
CA SER A 117 16.96 0.37 -0.28
C SER A 117 16.26 1.70 0.07
N ILE A 118 15.04 1.89 -0.44
CA ILE A 118 14.04 2.50 0.44
C ILE A 118 14.16 1.70 1.75
N ARG A 119 14.43 2.35 2.85
CA ARG A 119 14.24 1.73 4.15
C ARG A 119 12.75 1.47 4.30
N LEU A 120 12.34 0.35 3.74
CA LEU A 120 11.02 -0.18 4.03
C LEU A 120 10.97 -0.36 5.55
N PRO A 121 9.96 0.12 6.23
CA PRO A 121 9.76 -0.26 7.62
C PRO A 121 9.81 -1.78 7.71
N ALA A 122 10.34 -2.31 8.80
CA ALA A 122 10.57 -3.75 8.97
C ALA A 122 9.36 -4.62 8.59
N ALA A 123 8.16 -4.09 8.75
CA ALA A 123 6.90 -4.71 8.33
C ALA A 123 6.80 -4.97 6.82
N ALA A 124 7.33 -4.09 5.99
CA ALA A 124 7.29 -4.26 4.52
C ALA A 124 8.25 -5.37 4.04
N PHE A 125 9.33 -5.62 4.81
CA PHE A 125 10.27 -6.70 4.52
C PHE A 125 9.66 -8.09 4.79
N VAL A 126 8.81 -8.19 5.81
CA VAL A 126 8.08 -9.41 6.16
C VAL A 126 7.02 -9.71 5.09
N ALA A 127 6.27 -8.71 4.63
CA ALA A 127 5.25 -8.87 3.58
C ALA A 127 5.86 -9.41 2.27
N LYS A 128 7.06 -8.95 1.90
CA LYS A 128 7.74 -9.42 0.68
C LYS A 128 8.21 -10.88 0.76
N ARG A 129 8.44 -11.42 1.96
CA ARG A 129 8.79 -12.84 2.17
C ARG A 129 7.59 -13.77 2.23
N LEU A 130 6.45 -13.25 2.67
CA LEU A 130 5.22 -14.03 2.80
C LEU A 130 4.43 -14.08 1.48
N TRP A 131 4.76 -13.19 0.55
CA TRP A 131 4.07 -13.07 -0.73
C TRP A 131 4.95 -13.59 -1.87
N ARG A 132 5.00 -14.92 -2.02
CA ARG A 132 5.43 -15.59 -3.24
C ARG A 132 4.20 -16.27 -3.87
N PRO A 133 3.94 -16.04 -5.17
CA PRO A 133 2.95 -16.82 -5.89
C PRO A 133 3.33 -18.29 -5.93
#